data_d7ff41b8465cc71c4b86875cfd9dc930
#
_entry.id   d7ff41b8465cc71c4b86875cfd9dc930
#
_cell.length_a   1.000
_cell.length_b   1.000
_cell.length_c   1.000
_cell.angle_alpha   90.00
_cell.angle_beta   90.00
_cell.angle_gamma   90.00
#
_symmetry.space_group_name_H-M   'P 1'
#
loop_
_entity.id
_entity.type
_entity.pdbx_description
1 polymer ?
#
loop_
_entity_poly.entity_id
_entity_poly.type
_entity_poly.pdbx_seq_one_letter_code
_entity_poly.pdbx_strand_id
1 'polypeptide(L)'
;MNRFVENVLIYIAGMATASTLLCIHRDPAQLSLLKENGYELATATNGSEGLLLFMSQPVDAVVIEYHLGLLDGATIADEIKQVRPEVPIVMLADHMELPADALNSVDALVVKSDGPYFLLATVHFVLSVKATQRNNGKLKSQTQAHLLRAI
;
A
#
# COMPACT_ATOMS: atom_id res chain seq x y z
N MET A 1 -30.49 -12.59 7.08
CA MET A 1 -29.57 -11.97 6.11
C MET A 1 -29.50 -12.83 4.85
N ASN A 2 -29.50 -12.23 3.69
CA ASN A 2 -29.50 -12.97 2.42
C ASN A 2 -28.14 -13.70 2.27
N ARG A 3 -28.21 -14.99 1.88
CA ARG A 3 -27.02 -15.83 1.66
C ARG A 3 -26.02 -15.23 0.67
N PHE A 4 -26.52 -14.49 -0.34
CA PHE A 4 -25.69 -13.77 -1.29
C PHE A 4 -24.86 -12.67 -0.63
N VAL A 5 -25.48 -11.88 0.26
CA VAL A 5 -24.79 -10.81 1.01
C VAL A 5 -23.73 -11.38 1.92
N GLU A 6 -24.02 -12.49 2.61
CA GLU A 6 -23.04 -13.19 3.46
C GLU A 6 -21.83 -13.65 2.65
N ASN A 7 -22.05 -14.25 1.49
CA ASN A 7 -20.97 -14.73 0.63
C ASN A 7 -20.11 -13.58 0.09
N VAL A 8 -20.73 -12.44 -0.27
CA VAL A 8 -20.00 -11.25 -0.71
C VAL A 8 -19.16 -10.67 0.43
N LEU A 9 -19.72 -10.59 1.65
CA LEU A 9 -18.99 -10.08 2.81
C LEU A 9 -17.80 -10.98 3.17
N ILE A 10 -17.97 -12.30 3.13
CA ILE A 10 -16.89 -13.26 3.36
C ILE A 10 -15.80 -13.12 2.30
N TYR A 11 -16.19 -12.96 1.05
CA TYR A 11 -15.25 -12.78 -0.06
C TYR A 11 -14.44 -11.48 0.08
N ILE A 12 -15.10 -10.35 0.39
CA ILE A 12 -14.44 -9.06 0.62
C ILE A 12 -13.52 -9.14 1.84
N ALA A 13 -13.97 -9.73 2.94
CA ALA A 13 -13.16 -9.92 4.15
C ALA A 13 -11.94 -10.80 3.87
N GLY A 14 -12.11 -11.88 3.10
CA GLY A 14 -11.00 -12.76 2.71
C GLY A 14 -9.98 -12.06 1.83
N MET A 15 -10.42 -11.19 0.92
CA MET A 15 -9.51 -10.37 0.09
C MET A 15 -8.73 -9.36 0.93
N ALA A 16 -9.41 -8.67 1.88
CA ALA A 16 -8.77 -7.70 2.77
C ALA A 16 -7.78 -8.38 3.73
N THR A 17 -8.15 -9.53 4.34
CA THR A 17 -7.28 -10.27 5.27
C THR A 17 -6.07 -10.89 4.58
N ALA A 18 -6.10 -11.08 3.24
CA ALA A 18 -4.95 -11.57 2.49
C ALA A 18 -3.89 -10.49 2.26
N SER A 19 -4.20 -9.22 2.47
CA SER A 19 -3.29 -8.09 2.21
C SER A 19 -2.56 -7.65 3.47
N THR A 20 -1.24 -7.55 3.35
CA THR A 20 -0.35 -7.07 4.41
C THR A 20 0.16 -5.67 4.07
N LEU A 21 0.01 -4.76 5.00
CA LEU A 21 0.50 -3.40 4.90
C LEU A 21 1.72 -3.21 5.81
N LEU A 22 2.79 -2.63 5.29
CA LEU A 22 3.87 -2.15 6.11
C LEU A 22 3.56 -0.70 6.50
N CYS A 23 3.40 -0.46 7.77
CA CYS A 23 3.06 0.86 8.32
C CYS A 23 4.27 1.43 9.05
N ILE A 24 4.88 2.45 8.48
CA ILE A 24 6.03 3.15 9.06
C ILE A 24 5.53 4.49 9.59
N HIS A 25 5.28 4.54 10.89
CA HIS A 25 4.60 5.64 11.55
C HIS A 25 5.10 5.76 12.99
N ARG A 26 5.32 6.98 13.45
CA ARG A 26 5.79 7.22 14.83
C ARG A 26 4.82 6.72 15.89
N ASP A 27 3.52 6.71 15.57
CA ASP A 27 2.47 6.19 16.43
C ASP A 27 1.54 5.28 15.62
N PRO A 28 1.92 3.99 15.40
CA PRO A 28 1.14 3.07 14.57
C PRO A 28 -0.28 2.81 15.09
N ALA A 29 -0.57 3.09 16.36
CA ALA A 29 -1.92 2.94 16.93
C ALA A 29 -2.94 3.83 16.21
N GLN A 30 -2.51 4.94 15.60
CA GLN A 30 -3.39 5.81 14.80
C GLN A 30 -3.87 5.14 13.51
N LEU A 31 -3.27 4.02 13.12
CA LEU A 31 -3.62 3.28 11.90
C LEU A 31 -4.54 2.09 12.18
N SER A 32 -5.13 2.00 13.36
CA SER A 32 -5.95 0.87 13.79
C SER A 32 -7.17 0.61 12.89
N LEU A 33 -7.70 1.64 12.24
CA LEU A 33 -8.84 1.48 11.32
C LEU A 33 -8.50 0.55 10.15
N LEU A 34 -7.26 0.54 9.68
CA LEU A 34 -6.81 -0.37 8.64
C LEU A 34 -6.90 -1.82 9.13
N LYS A 35 -6.44 -2.09 10.34
CA LYS A 35 -6.52 -3.42 10.95
C LYS A 35 -7.98 -3.85 11.17
N GLU A 36 -8.83 -2.93 11.63
CA GLU A 36 -10.26 -3.19 11.85
C GLU A 36 -10.98 -3.56 10.55
N ASN A 37 -10.47 -3.14 9.41
CA ASN A 37 -11.03 -3.43 8.09
C ASN A 37 -10.36 -4.62 7.38
N GLY A 38 -9.65 -5.47 8.12
CA GLY A 38 -9.17 -6.76 7.66
C GLY A 38 -7.75 -6.79 7.13
N TYR A 39 -7.02 -5.67 7.14
CA TYR A 39 -5.62 -5.66 6.75
C TYR A 39 -4.73 -6.19 7.87
N GLU A 40 -3.72 -6.96 7.51
CA GLU A 40 -2.64 -7.30 8.41
C GLU A 40 -1.61 -6.18 8.39
N LEU A 41 -1.17 -5.72 9.58
CA LEU A 41 -0.21 -4.63 9.70
C LEU A 41 1.12 -5.15 10.24
N ALA A 42 2.19 -4.91 9.48
CA ALA A 42 3.54 -4.95 9.97
C ALA A 42 3.91 -3.50 10.32
N THR A 43 4.29 -3.21 11.54
CA THR A 43 4.48 -1.84 12.02
C THR A 43 5.92 -1.55 12.40
N ALA A 44 6.38 -0.36 12.04
CA ALA A 44 7.67 0.18 12.42
C ALA A 44 7.49 1.64 12.85
N THR A 45 8.26 2.08 13.82
CA THR A 45 8.17 3.45 14.36
C THR A 45 9.22 4.40 13.78
N ASN A 46 10.15 3.89 12.99
CA ASN A 46 11.18 4.67 12.32
C ASN A 46 11.55 4.06 10.96
N GLY A 47 12.30 4.82 10.17
CA GLY A 47 12.65 4.41 8.82
C GLY A 47 13.57 3.20 8.74
N SER A 48 14.53 3.08 9.62
CA SER A 48 15.48 1.96 9.63
C SER A 48 14.78 0.62 9.93
N GLU A 49 13.90 0.62 10.93
CA GLU A 49 13.08 -0.55 11.27
C GLU A 49 12.13 -0.89 10.12
N GLY A 50 11.54 0.13 9.49
CA GLY A 50 10.66 -0.04 8.34
C GLY A 50 11.35 -0.71 7.16
N LEU A 51 12.55 -0.26 6.81
CA LEU A 51 13.35 -0.88 5.74
C LEU A 51 13.72 -2.34 6.07
N LEU A 52 14.08 -2.60 7.32
CA LEU A 52 14.40 -3.96 7.76
C LEU A 52 13.20 -4.90 7.59
N LEU A 53 12.02 -4.47 8.02
CA LEU A 53 10.78 -5.25 7.84
C LEU A 53 10.44 -5.43 6.36
N PHE A 54 10.61 -4.39 5.55
CA PHE A 54 10.36 -4.46 4.11
C PHE A 54 11.26 -5.50 3.42
N MET A 55 12.51 -5.59 3.83
CA MET A 55 13.48 -6.55 3.28
C MET A 55 13.23 -7.97 3.76
N SER A 56 12.61 -8.17 4.93
CA SER A 56 12.51 -9.46 5.59
C SER A 56 11.19 -10.20 5.35
N GLN A 57 10.16 -9.53 4.82
CA GLN A 57 8.85 -10.14 4.59
C GLN A 57 8.14 -9.51 3.40
N PRO A 58 7.24 -10.26 2.72
CA PRO A 58 6.42 -9.68 1.66
C PRO A 58 5.38 -8.72 2.23
N VAL A 59 5.16 -7.61 1.53
CA VAL A 59 4.10 -6.66 1.83
C VAL A 59 3.39 -6.27 0.54
N ASP A 60 2.10 -5.95 0.63
CA ASP A 60 1.29 -5.59 -0.53
C ASP A 60 1.28 -4.09 -0.80
N ALA A 61 1.43 -3.28 0.24
CA ALA A 61 1.53 -1.84 0.16
C ALA A 61 2.25 -1.28 1.39
N VAL A 62 2.75 -0.05 1.27
CA VAL A 62 3.40 0.66 2.36
C VAL A 62 2.61 1.93 2.67
N VAL A 63 2.35 2.15 3.95
CA VAL A 63 1.82 3.42 4.49
C VAL A 63 2.94 4.06 5.30
N ILE A 64 3.36 5.23 4.93
CA ILE A 64 4.52 5.87 5.54
C ILE A 64 4.28 7.34 5.87
N GLU A 65 4.64 7.76 7.08
CA GLU A 65 4.66 9.18 7.44
C GLU A 65 5.82 9.89 6.73
N TYR A 66 5.58 11.15 6.33
CA TYR A 66 6.66 12.00 5.84
C TYR A 66 7.65 12.35 6.96
N HIS A 67 7.16 12.78 8.13
CA HIS A 67 8.00 13.13 9.28
C HIS A 67 8.26 11.91 10.17
N LEU A 68 9.46 11.33 10.03
CA LEU A 68 9.89 10.14 10.78
C LEU A 68 11.09 10.39 11.70
N GLY A 69 11.45 11.63 11.93
CA GLY A 69 12.63 11.98 12.71
C GLY A 69 13.87 12.24 11.85
N LEU A 70 14.95 11.46 12.04
CA LEU A 70 16.22 11.68 11.34
C LEU A 70 16.15 11.45 9.83
N LEU A 71 15.38 10.44 9.39
CA LEU A 71 15.11 10.18 7.99
C LEU A 71 13.66 10.52 7.69
N ASP A 72 13.40 11.25 6.63
CA ASP A 72 12.04 11.52 6.19
C ASP A 72 11.45 10.34 5.40
N GLY A 73 10.12 10.32 5.29
CA GLY A 73 9.42 9.27 4.57
C GLY A 73 9.75 9.22 3.09
N ALA A 74 10.10 10.35 2.48
CA ALA A 74 10.47 10.41 1.06
C ALA A 74 11.75 9.63 0.78
N THR A 75 12.75 9.77 1.65
CA THR A 75 14.01 9.00 1.54
C THR A 75 13.75 7.50 1.63
N ILE A 76 12.94 7.09 2.58
CA ILE A 76 12.57 5.68 2.77
C ILE A 76 11.76 5.17 1.56
N ALA A 77 10.83 5.97 1.04
CA ALA A 77 10.06 5.61 -0.15
C ALA A 77 10.96 5.37 -1.37
N ASP A 78 11.97 6.20 -1.56
CA ASP A 78 12.96 6.04 -2.64
C ASP A 78 13.70 4.69 -2.51
N GLU A 79 14.14 4.36 -1.31
CA GLU A 79 14.81 3.08 -1.02
C GLU A 79 13.90 1.88 -1.31
N ILE A 80 12.64 1.95 -0.88
CA ILE A 80 11.64 0.91 -1.13
C ILE A 80 11.43 0.69 -2.62
N LYS A 81 11.27 1.76 -3.39
CA LYS A 81 11.06 1.68 -4.85
C LYS A 81 12.25 1.14 -5.62
N GLN A 82 13.47 1.32 -5.10
CA GLN A 82 14.66 0.71 -5.70
C GLN A 82 14.67 -0.81 -5.55
N VAL A 83 14.11 -1.32 -4.46
CA VAL A 83 14.10 -2.77 -4.17
C VAL A 83 12.91 -3.47 -4.83
N ARG A 84 11.70 -2.92 -4.67
CA ARG A 84 10.47 -3.47 -5.25
C ARG A 84 9.59 -2.32 -5.78
N PRO A 85 9.82 -1.89 -7.04
CA PRO A 85 9.12 -0.73 -7.60
C PRO A 85 7.61 -0.94 -7.79
N GLU A 86 7.13 -2.19 -7.79
CA GLU A 86 5.71 -2.53 -7.94
C GLU A 86 4.89 -2.35 -6.67
N VAL A 87 5.53 -2.22 -5.51
CA VAL A 87 4.81 -2.05 -4.24
C VAL A 87 4.32 -0.60 -4.11
N PRO A 88 3.00 -0.36 -4.02
CA PRO A 88 2.48 1.00 -3.89
C PRO A 88 2.81 1.60 -2.52
N ILE A 89 3.07 2.89 -2.52
CA ILE A 89 3.39 3.67 -1.32
C ILE A 89 2.37 4.77 -1.15
N VAL A 90 1.70 4.78 0.00
CA VAL A 90 0.80 5.85 0.46
C VAL A 90 1.54 6.65 1.53
N MET A 91 1.73 7.94 1.29
CA MET A 91 2.40 8.83 2.23
C MET A 91 1.39 9.61 3.04
N LEU A 92 1.63 9.69 4.35
CA LEU A 92 0.88 10.53 5.28
C LEU A 92 1.70 11.78 5.61
N ALA A 93 1.12 12.95 5.43
CA ALA A 93 1.75 14.22 5.75
C ALA A 93 0.83 15.11 6.58
N ASP A 94 1.42 16.01 7.36
CA ASP A 94 0.65 17.00 8.12
C ASP A 94 0.07 18.07 7.19
N HIS A 95 0.78 18.39 6.10
CA HIS A 95 0.39 19.40 5.12
C HIS A 95 0.60 18.90 3.70
N MET A 96 -0.09 19.50 2.74
CA MET A 96 0.11 19.21 1.32
C MET A 96 1.38 19.85 0.75
N GLU A 97 1.90 20.88 1.41
CA GLU A 97 3.12 21.56 0.97
C GLU A 97 4.35 20.76 1.42
N LEU A 98 4.93 20.04 0.48
CA LEU A 98 6.14 19.24 0.67
C LEU A 98 7.21 19.72 -0.33
N PRO A 99 8.50 19.42 -0.08
CA PRO A 99 9.54 19.65 -1.08
C PRO A 99 9.18 19.00 -2.42
N ALA A 100 9.62 19.62 -3.52
CA ALA A 100 9.22 19.24 -4.87
C ALA A 100 9.52 17.77 -5.22
N ASP A 101 10.58 17.19 -4.63
CA ASP A 101 11.02 15.82 -4.87
C ASP A 101 10.45 14.80 -3.86
N ALA A 102 9.71 15.25 -2.84
CA ALA A 102 9.21 14.38 -1.77
C ALA A 102 8.24 13.30 -2.25
N LEU A 103 7.56 13.53 -3.37
CA LEU A 103 6.55 12.61 -3.90
C LEU A 103 7.03 11.77 -5.08
N ASN A 104 8.31 11.82 -5.44
CA ASN A 104 8.83 11.11 -6.62
C ASN A 104 8.59 9.60 -6.57
N SER A 105 8.64 8.99 -5.38
CA SER A 105 8.45 7.55 -5.18
C SER A 105 7.13 7.20 -4.51
N VAL A 106 6.20 8.17 -4.43
CA VAL A 106 4.92 8.02 -3.72
C VAL A 106 3.79 7.88 -4.73
N ASP A 107 2.92 6.90 -4.51
CA ASP A 107 1.77 6.63 -5.38
C ASP A 107 0.54 7.44 -4.98
N ALA A 108 0.40 7.77 -3.70
CA ALA A 108 -0.69 8.60 -3.20
C ALA A 108 -0.26 9.37 -1.95
N LEU A 109 -0.72 10.60 -1.84
CA LEU A 109 -0.50 11.46 -0.67
C LEU A 109 -1.83 11.63 0.08
N VAL A 110 -1.79 11.40 1.39
CA VAL A 110 -2.92 11.63 2.29
C VAL A 110 -2.48 12.64 3.35
N VAL A 111 -3.29 13.67 3.54
CA VAL A 111 -3.09 14.63 4.63
C VAL A 111 -3.81 14.14 5.87
N LYS A 112 -3.13 14.12 7.02
CA LYS A 112 -3.67 13.55 8.27
C LYS A 112 -5.01 14.17 8.67
N SER A 113 -5.22 15.45 8.41
CA SER A 113 -6.47 16.16 8.70
C SER A 113 -7.68 15.65 7.90
N ASP A 114 -7.47 14.93 6.79
CA ASP A 114 -8.57 14.34 6.01
C ASP A 114 -9.19 13.11 6.70
N GLY A 115 -8.54 12.60 7.72
CA GLY A 115 -9.06 11.57 8.60
C GLY A 115 -8.74 10.14 8.18
N PRO A 116 -9.01 9.18 9.10
CA PRO A 116 -8.61 7.79 8.91
C PRO A 116 -9.41 7.06 7.82
N TYR A 117 -10.66 7.46 7.55
CA TYR A 117 -11.46 6.86 6.49
C TYR A 117 -10.94 7.22 5.10
N PHE A 118 -10.41 8.42 4.93
CA PHE A 118 -9.78 8.82 3.68
C PHE A 118 -8.51 8.00 3.41
N LEU A 119 -7.72 7.75 4.44
CA LEU A 119 -6.57 6.87 4.35
C LEU A 119 -7.00 5.44 3.95
N LEU A 120 -8.02 4.90 4.60
CA LEU A 120 -8.55 3.57 4.28
C LEU A 120 -8.98 3.48 2.82
N ALA A 121 -9.73 4.46 2.33
CA ALA A 121 -10.18 4.52 0.93
C ALA A 121 -9.00 4.57 -0.04
N THR A 122 -7.97 5.35 0.30
CA THR A 122 -6.76 5.48 -0.53
C THR A 122 -5.99 4.16 -0.60
N VAL A 123 -5.83 3.47 0.52
CA VAL A 123 -5.18 2.15 0.57
C VAL A 123 -5.93 1.15 -0.29
N HIS A 124 -7.26 1.08 -0.16
CA HIS A 124 -8.09 0.22 -1.03
C HIS A 124 -7.90 0.55 -2.50
N PHE A 125 -7.85 1.83 -2.84
CA PHE A 125 -7.70 2.28 -4.23
C PHE A 125 -6.35 1.84 -4.82
N VAL A 126 -5.24 2.09 -4.13
CA VAL A 126 -3.91 1.74 -4.67
C VAL A 126 -3.73 0.24 -4.81
N LEU A 127 -4.30 -0.55 -3.91
CA LEU A 127 -4.28 -2.01 -4.01
C LEU A 127 -5.14 -2.50 -5.18
N SER A 128 -6.28 -1.87 -5.44
CA SER A 128 -7.16 -2.20 -6.57
C SER A 128 -6.50 -1.91 -7.91
N VAL A 129 -5.83 -0.79 -8.05
CA VAL A 129 -5.07 -0.41 -9.25
C VAL A 129 -3.95 -1.43 -9.50
N LYS A 130 -3.20 -1.80 -8.47
CA LYS A 130 -2.15 -2.81 -8.56
C LYS A 130 -2.68 -4.15 -9.05
N ALA A 131 -3.81 -4.61 -8.50
CA ALA A 131 -4.46 -5.87 -8.91
C ALA A 131 -4.91 -5.83 -10.39
N THR A 132 -5.49 -4.72 -10.84
CA THR A 132 -5.91 -4.51 -12.23
C THR A 132 -4.73 -4.52 -13.18
N GLN A 133 -3.64 -3.84 -12.85
CA GLN A 133 -2.41 -3.83 -13.66
C GLN A 133 -1.80 -5.23 -13.78
N ARG A 134 -1.80 -6.00 -12.70
CA ARG A 134 -1.30 -7.38 -12.69
C ARG A 134 -2.14 -8.27 -13.61
N ASN A 135 -3.46 -8.15 -13.56
CA ASN A 135 -4.37 -8.92 -14.41
C ASN A 135 -4.21 -8.55 -15.88
N ASN A 136 -4.09 -7.27 -16.21
CA ASN A 136 -3.84 -6.80 -17.57
C ASN A 136 -2.50 -7.31 -18.11
N GLY A 137 -1.46 -7.34 -17.29
CA GLY A 137 -0.17 -7.90 -17.65
C GLY A 137 -0.25 -9.39 -17.97
N LYS A 138 -0.97 -10.16 -17.16
CA LYS A 138 -1.21 -11.59 -17.41
C LYS A 138 -1.99 -11.83 -18.70
N LEU A 139 -3.04 -11.05 -18.95
CA LEU A 139 -3.84 -11.15 -20.20
C LEU A 139 -3.00 -10.84 -21.43
N LYS A 140 -2.19 -9.78 -21.39
CA LYS A 140 -1.29 -9.43 -22.49
C LYS A 140 -0.26 -10.54 -22.78
N SER A 141 0.35 -11.11 -21.77
CA SER A 141 1.31 -12.19 -21.96
C SER A 141 0.69 -13.47 -22.47
N GLN A 142 -0.52 -13.82 -22.06
CA GLN A 142 -1.26 -14.96 -22.56
C GLN A 142 -1.65 -14.77 -24.02
N THR A 143 -2.14 -13.59 -24.40
CA THR A 143 -2.50 -13.26 -25.77
C THR A 143 -1.29 -13.35 -26.70
N GLN A 144 -0.15 -12.82 -26.25
CA GLN A 144 1.10 -12.84 -27.01
C GLN A 144 1.62 -14.27 -27.22
N ALA A 145 1.55 -15.10 -26.17
CA ALA A 145 1.91 -16.51 -26.27
C ALA A 145 1.00 -17.27 -27.23
N HIS A 146 -0.29 -16.95 -27.25
CA HIS A 146 -1.28 -17.57 -28.15
C HIS A 146 -1.01 -17.20 -29.62
N LEU A 147 -0.69 -15.95 -29.89
CA LEU A 147 -0.32 -15.47 -31.23
C LEU A 147 0.96 -16.14 -31.73
N LEU A 148 1.95 -16.33 -30.89
CA LEU A 148 3.21 -17.00 -31.25
C LEU A 148 3.01 -18.49 -31.54
N ARG A 149 2.02 -19.15 -30.94
CA ARG A 149 1.70 -20.55 -31.23
C ARG A 149 0.91 -20.74 -32.54
N ALA A 150 0.24 -19.69 -33.01
CA ALA A 150 -0.56 -19.74 -34.24
C ALA A 150 0.27 -19.55 -35.51
N ILE A 151 1.55 -19.16 -35.37
CA ILE A 151 2.52 -19.01 -36.46
C ILE A 151 3.37 -20.29 -36.57
#